data_80ac3dd9cfd01522ae1a3ab23fb297f2
#
_entry.id   80ac3dd9cfd01522ae1a3ab23fb297f2
#
_cell.length_a   1.000
_cell.length_b   1.000
_cell.length_c   1.000
_cell.angle_alpha   90.00
_cell.angle_beta   90.00
_cell.angle_gamma   90.00
#
_symmetry.space_group_name_H-M   'P 1'
#
loop_
_entity.id
_entity.type
_entity.pdbx_description
1 polymer ?
#
loop_
_entity_poly.entity_id
_entity_poly.type
_entity_poly.pdbx_seq_one_letter_code
_entity_poly.pdbx_strand_id
1 'polypeptide(L)'
;KIGDGLAFDAAGNPPQDPEAALEGAFTPWGGHKGAGLGMIVQMLGILAGSPVEPPDLASFGFLIVAMKPDLLMPEPEYRRKVSAYADYVRSARPVSGGEAVRMPFERSARVRRRRLEENKIEVNDLVYKRLNKIIN
;
A
#
# COMPACT_ATOMS: atom_id res chain seq x y z
N LYS A 1 -15.83 -12.60 -0.70
CA LYS A 1 -15.74 -12.90 0.74
C LYS A 1 -14.52 -12.23 1.36
N ILE A 2 -14.69 -11.64 2.53
CA ILE A 2 -13.58 -11.14 3.35
C ILE A 2 -13.10 -12.31 4.22
N GLY A 3 -11.77 -12.38 4.43
CA GLY A 3 -11.17 -13.34 5.36
C GLY A 3 -11.50 -13.01 6.82
N ASP A 4 -11.51 -14.04 7.66
CA ASP A 4 -11.79 -13.87 9.08
C ASP A 4 -10.78 -12.94 9.76
N GLY A 5 -11.24 -12.08 10.66
CA GLY A 5 -10.41 -11.17 11.43
C GLY A 5 -9.88 -9.94 10.68
N LEU A 6 -10.32 -9.69 9.44
CA LEU A 6 -9.90 -8.53 8.65
C LEU A 6 -10.80 -7.30 8.80
N ALA A 7 -12.04 -7.49 9.22
CA ALA A 7 -13.00 -6.41 9.39
C ALA A 7 -14.06 -6.75 10.44
N PHE A 8 -14.78 -5.72 10.86
CA PHE A 8 -16.00 -5.79 11.66
C PHE A 8 -17.11 -5.03 10.94
N ASP A 9 -18.36 -5.49 11.07
CA ASP A 9 -19.54 -4.77 10.59
C ASP A 9 -19.92 -3.63 11.57
N ALA A 10 -20.98 -2.91 11.26
CA ALA A 10 -21.48 -1.83 12.12
C ALA A 10 -21.91 -2.30 13.53
N ALA A 11 -22.20 -3.58 13.72
CA ALA A 11 -22.53 -4.18 15.01
C ALA A 11 -21.30 -4.77 15.74
N GLY A 12 -20.12 -4.71 15.15
CA GLY A 12 -18.88 -5.26 15.72
C GLY A 12 -18.68 -6.76 15.49
N ASN A 13 -19.44 -7.40 14.62
CA ASN A 13 -19.28 -8.81 14.27
C ASN A 13 -18.37 -8.96 13.02
N PRO A 14 -17.62 -10.07 12.90
CA PRO A 14 -16.80 -10.32 11.71
C PRO A 14 -17.68 -10.66 10.50
N PRO A 15 -17.78 -9.78 9.48
CA PRO A 15 -18.58 -10.02 8.30
C PRO A 15 -17.83 -10.88 7.29
N GLN A 16 -18.57 -11.65 6.50
CA GLN A 16 -18.04 -12.29 5.27
C GLN A 16 -18.37 -11.49 4.01
N ASP A 17 -19.34 -10.59 4.10
CA ASP A 17 -19.76 -9.71 3.04
C ASP A 17 -18.92 -8.42 3.03
N PRO A 18 -18.28 -8.06 1.88
CA PRO A 18 -17.54 -6.81 1.75
C PRO A 18 -18.39 -5.55 1.96
N GLU A 19 -19.67 -5.55 1.60
CA GLU A 19 -20.55 -4.38 1.78
C GLU A 19 -20.80 -4.13 3.26
N ALA A 20 -21.08 -5.17 4.05
CA ALA A 20 -21.24 -5.04 5.50
C ALA A 20 -19.95 -4.55 6.21
N ALA A 21 -18.77 -4.89 5.67
CA ALA A 21 -17.51 -4.40 6.21
C ALA A 21 -17.25 -2.91 5.96
N LEU A 22 -17.81 -2.35 4.88
CA LEU A 22 -17.68 -0.91 4.58
C LEU A 22 -18.48 -0.04 5.55
N GLU A 23 -19.53 -0.59 6.15
CA GLU A 23 -20.35 0.09 7.18
C GLU A 23 -19.73 0.01 8.58
N GLY A 24 -18.62 -0.70 8.73
CA GLY A 24 -17.97 -0.93 10.01
C GLY A 24 -16.52 -0.49 10.04
N ALA A 25 -15.61 -1.38 10.48
CA ALA A 25 -14.20 -1.06 10.64
C ALA A 25 -13.31 -2.19 10.16
N PHE A 26 -12.16 -1.83 9.57
CA PHE A 26 -11.09 -2.77 9.23
C PHE A 26 -10.11 -2.91 10.39
N THR A 27 -9.63 -4.14 10.62
CA THR A 27 -8.57 -4.37 11.60
C THR A 27 -7.27 -3.73 11.14
N PRO A 28 -6.52 -3.07 12.03
CA PRO A 28 -5.25 -2.48 11.65
C PRO A 28 -4.23 -3.58 11.30
N TRP A 29 -3.51 -3.40 10.20
CA TRP A 29 -2.40 -4.26 9.84
C TRP A 29 -1.34 -4.30 10.95
N GLY A 30 -0.91 -5.50 11.37
CA GLY A 30 0.06 -5.66 12.45
C GLY A 30 -0.50 -5.45 13.86
N GLY A 31 -1.82 -5.50 14.06
CA GLY A 31 -2.49 -5.39 15.36
C GLY A 31 -2.20 -4.07 16.06
N HIS A 32 -1.85 -4.10 17.35
CA HIS A 32 -1.60 -2.89 18.15
C HIS A 32 -0.44 -2.03 17.62
N LYS A 33 0.58 -2.61 17.00
CA LYS A 33 1.69 -1.88 16.38
C LYS A 33 1.24 -1.12 15.14
N GLY A 34 0.41 -1.75 14.31
CA GLY A 34 -0.20 -1.10 13.15
C GLY A 34 -1.19 -0.02 13.55
N ALA A 35 -1.97 -0.23 14.62
CA ALA A 35 -2.84 0.81 15.18
C ALA A 35 -2.02 2.04 15.61
N GLY A 36 -0.91 1.84 16.32
CA GLY A 36 -0.01 2.94 16.72
C GLY A 36 0.57 3.70 15.52
N LEU A 37 1.00 2.97 14.48
CA LEU A 37 1.48 3.59 13.24
C LEU A 37 0.36 4.38 12.54
N GLY A 38 -0.85 3.84 12.48
CA GLY A 38 -2.02 4.53 11.93
C GLY A 38 -2.33 5.84 12.63
N MET A 39 -2.24 5.86 13.97
CA MET A 39 -2.42 7.09 14.75
C MET A 39 -1.34 8.14 14.41
N ILE A 40 -0.07 7.73 14.25
CA ILE A 40 1.00 8.65 13.83
C ILE A 40 0.72 9.22 12.44
N VAL A 41 0.31 8.38 11.49
CA VAL A 41 -0.05 8.82 10.14
C VAL A 41 -1.21 9.81 10.17
N GLN A 42 -2.25 9.55 11.00
CA GLN A 42 -3.37 10.48 11.17
C GLN A 42 -2.93 11.82 11.77
N MET A 43 -2.08 11.81 12.80
CA MET A 43 -1.54 13.05 13.37
C MET A 43 -0.70 13.86 12.37
N LEU A 44 0.08 13.19 11.52
CA LEU A 44 0.80 13.84 10.44
C LEU A 44 -0.13 14.40 9.36
N GLY A 45 -1.24 13.72 9.07
CA GLY A 45 -2.30 14.22 8.20
C GLY A 45 -2.97 15.48 8.76
N ILE A 46 -3.27 15.50 10.05
CA ILE A 46 -3.83 16.68 10.75
C ILE A 46 -2.82 17.83 10.71
N LEU A 47 -1.54 17.58 10.96
CA LEU A 47 -0.47 18.58 10.80
C LEU A 47 -0.44 19.18 9.39
N ALA A 48 -0.74 18.37 8.36
CA ALA A 48 -0.82 18.78 6.96
C ALA A 48 -2.18 19.37 6.54
N GLY A 49 -3.09 19.64 7.50
CA GLY A 49 -4.37 20.30 7.24
C GLY A 49 -5.59 19.38 7.11
N SER A 50 -5.45 18.07 7.36
CA SER A 50 -6.61 17.18 7.43
C SER A 50 -7.50 17.53 8.62
N PRO A 51 -8.84 17.47 8.52
CA PRO A 51 -9.73 17.52 9.69
C PRO A 51 -9.49 16.32 10.61
N VAL A 52 -9.83 16.47 11.90
CA VAL A 52 -9.70 15.38 12.89
C VAL A 52 -10.55 14.19 12.49
N GLU A 53 -11.74 14.46 12.00
CA GLU A 53 -12.69 13.47 11.47
C GLU A 53 -13.03 13.87 10.03
N PRO A 54 -12.42 13.24 9.02
CA PRO A 54 -12.70 13.56 7.62
C PRO A 54 -14.16 13.21 7.27
N PRO A 55 -14.92 14.16 6.71
CA PRO A 55 -16.32 13.92 6.34
C PRO A 55 -16.47 13.00 5.12
N ASP A 56 -15.41 12.81 4.36
CA ASP A 56 -15.38 11.98 3.17
C ASP A 56 -13.96 11.50 2.85
N LEU A 57 -13.83 10.65 1.84
CA LEU A 57 -12.53 10.10 1.39
C LEU A 57 -11.65 11.11 0.62
N ALA A 58 -12.13 12.32 0.36
CA ALA A 58 -11.38 13.37 -0.34
C ALA A 58 -10.77 14.39 0.64
N SER A 59 -11.29 14.46 1.86
CA SER A 59 -10.89 15.43 2.89
C SER A 59 -9.72 14.92 3.73
N PHE A 60 -8.53 14.82 3.13
CA PHE A 60 -7.31 14.36 3.81
C PHE A 60 -6.10 15.25 3.50
N GLY A 61 -5.12 15.26 4.41
CA GLY A 61 -3.86 15.98 4.21
C GLY A 61 -2.75 15.06 3.66
N PHE A 62 -1.79 15.68 2.98
CA PHE A 62 -0.56 15.02 2.54
C PHE A 62 0.65 15.64 3.23
N LEU A 63 1.47 14.82 3.85
CA LEU A 63 2.80 15.21 4.29
C LEU A 63 3.84 14.52 3.42
N ILE A 64 4.71 15.32 2.78
CA ILE A 64 5.81 14.84 1.97
C ILE A 64 7.11 15.24 2.66
N VAL A 65 7.96 14.25 2.95
CA VAL A 65 9.30 14.48 3.48
C VAL A 65 10.32 14.07 2.42
N ALA A 66 11.13 15.02 1.95
CA ALA A 66 12.22 14.78 1.02
C ALA A 66 13.55 15.09 1.71
N MET A 67 14.50 14.16 1.63
CA MET A 67 15.84 14.29 2.20
C MET A 67 16.89 14.07 1.12
N LYS A 68 17.97 14.87 1.17
CA LYS A 68 19.13 14.61 0.33
C LYS A 68 19.80 13.31 0.78
N PRO A 69 20.20 12.43 -0.15
CA PRO A 69 20.86 11.17 0.19
C PRO A 69 22.26 11.36 0.81
N ASP A 70 22.88 12.52 0.60
CA ASP A 70 24.18 12.89 1.13
C ASP A 70 24.14 13.63 2.48
N LEU A 71 22.98 13.73 3.10
CA LEU A 71 22.78 14.47 4.35
C LEU A 71 23.64 13.96 5.51
N LEU A 72 23.80 12.63 5.63
CA LEU A 72 24.49 11.99 6.76
C LEU A 72 25.73 11.19 6.34
N MET A 73 25.92 10.93 5.06
CA MET A 73 27.08 10.23 4.50
C MET A 73 27.22 10.54 3.00
N PRO A 74 28.41 10.33 2.38
CA PRO A 74 28.57 10.52 0.96
C PRO A 74 27.58 9.67 0.12
N GLU A 75 26.95 10.28 -0.88
CA GLU A 75 25.91 9.64 -1.70
C GLU A 75 26.37 8.29 -2.32
N PRO A 76 27.58 8.14 -2.87
CA PRO A 76 28.02 6.85 -3.41
C PRO A 76 28.11 5.77 -2.34
N GLU A 77 28.47 6.09 -1.13
CA GLU A 77 28.51 5.15 -0.02
C GLU A 77 27.10 4.74 0.40
N TYR A 78 26.19 5.69 0.51
CA TYR A 78 24.77 5.44 0.80
C TYR A 78 24.18 4.50 -0.24
N ARG A 79 24.34 4.79 -1.54
CA ARG A 79 23.83 3.96 -2.64
C ARG A 79 24.38 2.54 -2.58
N ARG A 80 25.69 2.39 -2.34
CA ARG A 80 26.31 1.07 -2.19
C ARG A 80 25.72 0.28 -1.04
N LYS A 81 25.55 0.91 0.13
CA LYS A 81 24.95 0.28 1.32
C LYS A 81 23.49 -0.14 1.08
N VAL A 82 22.69 0.71 0.45
CA VAL A 82 21.29 0.39 0.11
C VAL A 82 21.21 -0.78 -0.88
N SER A 83 22.07 -0.81 -1.90
CA SER A 83 22.14 -1.93 -2.84
C SER A 83 22.52 -3.23 -2.14
N ALA A 84 23.56 -3.21 -1.31
CA ALA A 84 23.97 -4.38 -0.54
C ALA A 84 22.87 -4.88 0.42
N TYR A 85 22.15 -3.97 1.04
CA TYR A 85 21.00 -4.33 1.88
C TYR A 85 19.86 -4.96 1.07
N ALA A 86 19.56 -4.42 -0.11
CA ALA A 86 18.54 -5.00 -1.00
C ALA A 86 18.93 -6.42 -1.43
N ASP A 87 20.20 -6.66 -1.77
CA ASP A 87 20.70 -7.98 -2.13
C ASP A 87 20.67 -8.96 -0.94
N TYR A 88 21.00 -8.47 0.26
CA TYR A 88 20.87 -9.24 1.49
C TYR A 88 19.41 -9.68 1.74
N VAL A 89 18.43 -8.78 1.57
CA VAL A 89 17.01 -9.11 1.69
C VAL A 89 16.58 -10.15 0.65
N ARG A 90 17.01 -10.00 -0.61
CA ARG A 90 16.70 -10.97 -1.69
C ARG A 90 17.30 -12.35 -1.43
N SER A 91 18.42 -12.42 -0.74
CA SER A 91 19.09 -13.68 -0.39
C SER A 91 18.40 -14.44 0.74
N ALA A 92 17.43 -13.83 1.42
CA ALA A 92 16.71 -14.46 2.51
C ALA A 92 15.96 -15.72 2.01
N ARG A 93 16.03 -16.79 2.82
CA ARG A 93 15.34 -18.04 2.51
C ARG A 93 13.81 -17.83 2.55
N PRO A 94 13.08 -18.12 1.47
CA PRO A 94 11.63 -18.06 1.49
C PRO A 94 11.04 -19.10 2.43
N VAL A 95 9.81 -18.87 2.91
CA VAL A 95 9.04 -19.90 3.64
C VAL A 95 8.77 -21.09 2.71
N SER A 96 8.57 -22.26 3.30
CA SER A 96 8.28 -23.49 2.52
C SER A 96 7.07 -23.28 1.60
N GLY A 97 7.24 -23.54 0.31
CA GLY A 97 6.23 -23.31 -0.72
C GLY A 97 6.02 -21.83 -1.10
N GLY A 98 6.76 -20.91 -0.50
CA GLY A 98 6.70 -19.48 -0.82
C GLY A 98 7.55 -19.10 -2.04
N GLU A 99 7.22 -17.96 -2.64
CA GLU A 99 8.02 -17.33 -3.71
C GLU A 99 9.32 -16.74 -3.14
N ALA A 100 10.29 -16.49 -4.03
CA ALA A 100 11.54 -15.80 -3.68
C ALA A 100 11.26 -14.44 -3.02
N VAL A 101 12.07 -14.12 -2.01
CA VAL A 101 11.96 -12.84 -1.31
C VAL A 101 12.31 -11.70 -2.27
N ARG A 102 11.53 -10.62 -2.22
CA ARG A 102 11.63 -9.47 -3.11
C ARG A 102 11.61 -8.17 -2.33
N MET A 103 12.25 -7.15 -2.88
CA MET A 103 12.06 -5.79 -2.40
C MET A 103 10.67 -5.25 -2.82
N PRO A 104 10.11 -4.29 -2.07
CA PRO A 104 8.90 -3.59 -2.47
C PRO A 104 9.01 -3.07 -3.91
N PHE A 105 7.90 -3.11 -4.64
CA PHE A 105 7.75 -2.65 -6.03
C PHE A 105 8.46 -3.47 -7.14
N GLU A 106 9.30 -4.45 -6.84
CA GLU A 106 9.97 -5.25 -7.88
C GLU A 106 8.99 -6.04 -8.76
N ARG A 107 7.91 -6.56 -8.15
CA ARG A 107 6.86 -7.25 -8.92
C ARG A 107 6.16 -6.30 -9.90
N SER A 108 5.74 -5.15 -9.42
CA SER A 108 5.05 -4.15 -10.25
C SER A 108 5.96 -3.58 -11.33
N ALA A 109 7.24 -3.35 -11.03
CA ALA A 109 8.23 -2.91 -12.02
C ALA A 109 8.42 -3.94 -13.13
N ARG A 110 8.49 -5.24 -12.78
CA ARG A 110 8.59 -6.34 -13.77
C ARG A 110 7.33 -6.43 -14.63
N VAL A 111 6.15 -6.37 -14.01
CA VAL A 111 4.87 -6.40 -14.74
C VAL A 111 4.76 -5.19 -15.67
N ARG A 112 5.13 -3.99 -15.20
CA ARG A 112 5.15 -2.78 -16.01
C ARG A 112 6.06 -2.92 -17.23
N ARG A 113 7.29 -3.43 -17.05
CA ARG A 113 8.24 -3.65 -18.16
C ARG A 113 7.66 -4.59 -19.20
N ARG A 114 7.16 -5.75 -18.78
CA ARG A 114 6.52 -6.72 -19.67
C ARG A 114 5.36 -6.09 -20.47
N ARG A 115 4.48 -5.35 -19.80
CA ARG A 115 3.35 -4.69 -20.47
C ARG A 115 3.79 -3.64 -21.50
N LEU A 116 4.89 -2.93 -21.23
CA LEU A 116 5.47 -2.00 -22.20
C LEU A 116 6.06 -2.73 -23.40
N GLU A 117 6.76 -3.85 -23.19
CA GLU A 117 7.33 -4.68 -24.26
C GLU A 117 6.22 -5.32 -25.13
N GLU A 118 5.17 -5.82 -24.49
CA GLU A 118 4.02 -6.44 -25.18
C GLU A 118 3.05 -5.40 -25.77
N ASN A 119 3.18 -4.13 -25.39
CA ASN A 119 2.25 -3.03 -25.70
C ASN A 119 0.78 -3.39 -25.37
N LYS A 120 0.56 -4.08 -24.26
CA LYS A 120 -0.74 -4.57 -23.80
C LYS A 120 -0.91 -4.38 -22.32
N ILE A 121 -2.15 -4.06 -21.93
CA ILE A 121 -2.61 -4.10 -20.55
C ILE A 121 -3.90 -4.91 -20.44
N GLU A 122 -4.02 -5.69 -19.40
CA GLU A 122 -5.29 -6.33 -19.03
C GLU A 122 -6.14 -5.32 -18.28
N VAL A 123 -7.36 -5.12 -18.73
CA VAL A 123 -8.35 -4.25 -18.08
C VAL A 123 -9.54 -5.12 -17.69
N ASN A 124 -9.97 -5.01 -16.43
CA ASN A 124 -11.17 -5.68 -15.96
C ASN A 124 -12.40 -5.24 -16.78
N ASP A 125 -13.26 -6.19 -17.16
CA ASP A 125 -14.44 -5.94 -18.00
C ASP A 125 -15.36 -4.85 -17.47
N LEU A 126 -15.54 -4.79 -16.14
CA LEU A 126 -16.35 -3.73 -15.51
C LEU A 126 -15.73 -2.34 -15.72
N VAL A 127 -14.41 -2.25 -15.55
CA VAL A 127 -13.66 -0.99 -15.79
C VAL A 127 -13.73 -0.62 -17.26
N TYR A 128 -13.51 -1.56 -18.15
CA TYR A 128 -13.60 -1.33 -19.60
C TYR A 128 -15.00 -0.83 -20.03
N LYS A 129 -16.06 -1.47 -19.53
CA LYS A 129 -17.45 -1.03 -19.78
C LYS A 129 -17.72 0.38 -19.26
N ARG A 130 -17.18 0.74 -18.08
CA ARG A 130 -17.32 2.10 -17.52
C ARG A 130 -16.54 3.13 -18.33
N LEU A 131 -15.33 2.84 -18.76
CA LEU A 131 -14.55 3.73 -19.63
C LEU A 131 -15.25 3.99 -20.96
N ASN A 132 -15.80 2.96 -21.60
CA ASN A 132 -16.55 3.12 -22.85
C ASN A 132 -17.80 4.00 -22.70
N LYS A 133 -18.44 4.02 -21.51
CA LYS A 133 -19.58 4.93 -21.25
C LYS A 133 -19.18 6.40 -21.09
N ILE A 134 -17.91 6.67 -20.78
CA ILE A 134 -17.40 8.06 -20.63
C ILE A 134 -16.98 8.62 -22.00
N ILE A 135 -16.56 7.74 -22.91
CA ILE A 135 -16.02 8.12 -24.22
C ILE A 135 -17.16 8.30 -25.27
N ASN A 136 -18.29 7.61 -25.07
CA ASN A 136 -19.50 7.69 -25.90
C ASN A 136 -20.59 8.53 -25.22
#